data_bf79ef0372a0c5b395be5c9866b70ff4
#
_entry.id   bf79ef0372a0c5b395be5c9866b70ff4
#
_cell.length_a   1.000
_cell.length_b   1.000
_cell.length_c   1.000
_cell.angle_alpha   90.00
_cell.angle_beta   90.00
_cell.angle_gamma   90.00
#
_symmetry.space_group_name_H-M   'P 1'
#
loop_
_entity.id
_entity.type
_entity.pdbx_description
1 polymer ?
#
loop_
_entity_poly.entity_id
_entity_poly.type
_entity_poly.pdbx_seq_one_letter_code
_entity_poly.pdbx_strand_id
1 'polypeptide(L)'
;MYYFAMARTPTTADVFNAVGDAHRRAILEVIGGRELGVSEIVEALALPQPQVSKHLRVLRDVGLVHCDRVGRRRVYRVHGAALRPIHEWAARFERLWNDRYDRLDDLLVEMQPTSKERA
;
A
#
# COMPACT_ATOMS: atom_id res chain seq x y z
N MET A 1 18.52 -17.02 -13.02
CA MET A 1 18.05 -16.63 -13.13
C MET A 1 17.44 -16.16 -12.89
N TYR A 2 17.49 -16.25 -12.93
CA TYR A 2 16.61 -15.82 -12.86
C TYR A 2 16.32 -15.13 -12.97
N TYR A 3 16.54 -14.83 -13.27
CA TYR A 3 16.11 -14.03 -13.58
C TYR A 3 15.82 -13.64 -14.01
N PHE A 4 15.93 -13.68 -14.46
CA PHE A 4 15.56 -13.18 -15.09
C PHE A 4 15.05 -12.70 -15.26
N ALA A 5 15.08 -12.64 -15.55
CA ALA A 5 14.62 -12.29 -15.78
C ALA A 5 14.02 -11.84 -15.72
N MET A 6 13.77 -11.58 -15.85
CA MET A 6 13.08 -11.32 -15.87
C MET A 6 12.67 -10.31 -16.19
N ALA A 7 12.75 -10.07 -16.97
CA ALA A 7 12.26 -9.02 -17.38
C ALA A 7 11.26 -8.48 -17.15
N ARG A 8 11.07 -7.77 -17.28
CA ARG A 8 10.22 -7.64 -16.94
C ARG A 8 9.22 -6.75 -17.19
N THR A 9 8.19 -6.95 -17.68
CA THR A 9 6.95 -6.31 -17.56
C THR A 9 6.60 -6.16 -16.11
N PRO A 10 5.93 -5.11 -15.72
CA PRO A 10 5.45 -4.99 -14.35
C PRO A 10 4.59 -6.17 -13.99
N THR A 11 4.85 -6.76 -12.86
CA THR A 11 4.11 -7.89 -12.36
C THR A 11 3.66 -7.61 -10.96
N THR A 12 2.82 -8.50 -10.43
CA THR A 12 2.39 -8.42 -9.05
C THR A 12 3.61 -8.39 -8.12
N ALA A 13 4.65 -9.14 -8.47
CA ALA A 13 5.86 -9.16 -7.66
C ALA A 13 6.52 -7.79 -7.62
N ASP A 14 6.46 -7.03 -8.70
CA ASP A 14 7.03 -5.68 -8.73
C ASP A 14 6.31 -4.76 -7.77
N VAL A 15 5.00 -4.88 -7.68
CA VAL A 15 4.22 -4.07 -6.77
C VAL A 15 4.58 -4.41 -5.32
N PHE A 16 4.70 -5.68 -5.00
CA PHE A 16 5.09 -6.10 -3.66
C PHE A 16 6.48 -5.57 -3.32
N ASN A 17 7.40 -5.66 -4.26
CA ASN A 17 8.75 -5.16 -4.03
C ASN A 17 8.72 -3.65 -3.76
N ALA A 18 7.94 -2.92 -4.53
CA ALA A 18 7.90 -1.47 -4.39
C ALA A 18 7.39 -1.06 -3.02
N VAL A 19 6.36 -1.72 -2.49
CA VAL A 19 5.84 -1.34 -1.18
C VAL A 19 6.64 -1.95 -0.03
N GLY A 20 7.68 -2.69 -0.34
CA GLY A 20 8.57 -3.23 0.68
C GLY A 20 9.44 -2.18 1.35
N ASP A 21 9.54 -1.00 0.78
CA ASP A 21 10.38 0.07 1.28
C ASP A 21 9.53 1.07 2.08
N ALA A 22 9.97 1.39 3.29
CA ALA A 22 9.20 2.25 4.18
C ALA A 22 9.02 3.66 3.62
N HIS A 23 10.05 4.19 2.96
CA HIS A 23 9.92 5.52 2.38
C HIS A 23 8.93 5.55 1.25
N ARG A 24 8.89 4.50 0.45
CA ARG A 24 7.92 4.44 -0.64
C ARG A 24 6.50 4.32 -0.11
N ARG A 25 6.30 3.55 0.98
CA ARG A 25 4.99 3.51 1.61
C ARG A 25 4.59 4.88 2.13
N ALA A 26 5.54 5.60 2.74
CA ALA A 26 5.26 6.92 3.27
C ALA A 26 4.85 7.89 2.15
N ILE A 27 5.50 7.79 1.00
CA ILE A 27 5.15 8.63 -0.14
C ILE A 27 3.70 8.36 -0.56
N LEU A 28 3.34 7.09 -0.68
CA LEU A 28 1.98 6.74 -1.06
C LEU A 28 0.96 7.29 -0.06
N GLU A 29 1.30 7.22 1.23
CA GLU A 29 0.40 7.72 2.26
C GLU A 29 0.26 9.22 2.23
N VAL A 30 1.36 9.92 1.98
CA VAL A 30 1.32 11.39 1.92
C VAL A 30 0.47 11.84 0.73
N ILE A 31 0.64 11.21 -0.41
CA ILE A 31 -0.16 11.57 -1.57
C ILE A 31 -1.62 11.22 -1.30
N GLY A 32 -1.88 10.00 -0.83
CA GLY A 32 -3.24 9.58 -0.51
C GLY A 32 -4.16 9.74 -1.70
N GLY A 33 -5.28 10.40 -1.49
CA GLY A 33 -6.25 10.65 -2.54
C GLY A 33 -6.07 11.99 -3.23
N ARG A 34 -4.92 12.62 -3.05
CA ARG A 34 -4.66 13.95 -3.60
C ARG A 34 -3.69 13.87 -4.76
N GLU A 35 -3.37 15.04 -5.30
CA GLU A 35 -2.31 15.19 -6.30
C GLU A 35 -1.27 16.12 -5.73
N LEU A 36 -0.03 15.65 -5.65
CA LEU A 36 1.04 16.41 -5.04
C LEU A 36 2.24 16.48 -5.96
N GLY A 37 2.93 17.62 -5.93
CA GLY A 37 4.22 17.76 -6.60
C GLY A 37 5.34 17.24 -5.72
N VAL A 38 6.52 17.12 -6.32
CA VAL A 38 7.69 16.61 -5.60
C VAL A 38 8.01 17.48 -4.39
N SER A 39 7.94 18.80 -4.53
CA SER A 39 8.34 19.67 -3.42
C SER A 39 7.40 19.50 -2.24
N GLU A 40 6.12 19.27 -2.49
CA GLU A 40 5.18 19.04 -1.41
C GLU A 40 5.48 17.74 -0.67
N ILE A 41 5.86 16.71 -1.42
CA ILE A 41 6.22 15.43 -0.83
C ILE A 41 7.51 15.57 -0.03
N VAL A 42 8.49 16.25 -0.58
CA VAL A 42 9.76 16.50 0.09
C VAL A 42 9.51 17.19 1.43
N GLU A 43 8.68 18.21 1.40
CA GLU A 43 8.40 18.97 2.60
C GLU A 43 7.69 18.10 3.64
N ALA A 44 6.73 17.32 3.21
CA ALA A 44 5.95 16.50 4.14
C ALA A 44 6.79 15.42 4.79
N LEU A 45 7.75 14.84 4.06
CA LEU A 45 8.53 13.72 4.56
C LEU A 45 9.89 14.13 5.09
N ALA A 46 10.30 15.38 4.86
CA ALA A 46 11.62 15.86 5.27
C ALA A 46 12.75 14.98 4.73
N LEU A 47 12.60 14.54 3.48
CA LEU A 47 13.62 13.75 2.80
C LEU A 47 14.26 14.58 1.69
N PRO A 48 15.51 14.30 1.35
CA PRO A 48 16.15 15.00 0.23
C PRO A 48 15.39 14.76 -1.07
N GLN A 49 15.30 15.79 -1.91
CA GLN A 49 14.57 15.69 -3.15
C GLN A 49 15.07 14.56 -4.06
N PRO A 50 16.41 14.36 -4.20
CA PRO A 50 16.86 13.26 -5.06
C PRO A 50 16.36 11.90 -4.59
N GLN A 51 16.25 11.72 -3.27
CA GLN A 51 15.76 10.47 -2.73
C GLN A 51 14.27 10.30 -3.02
N VAL A 52 13.50 11.36 -2.84
CA VAL A 52 12.06 11.31 -3.14
C VAL A 52 11.86 11.02 -4.62
N SER A 53 12.61 11.71 -5.48
CA SER A 53 12.48 11.51 -6.93
C SER A 53 12.81 10.09 -7.33
N LYS A 54 13.82 9.50 -6.69
CA LYS A 54 14.20 8.12 -6.98
C LYS A 54 13.08 7.16 -6.60
N HIS A 55 12.48 7.36 -5.43
CA HIS A 55 11.39 6.51 -4.99
C HIS A 55 10.15 6.68 -5.86
N LEU A 56 9.87 7.91 -6.26
CA LEU A 56 8.73 8.17 -7.15
C LEU A 56 8.92 7.47 -8.48
N ARG A 57 10.16 7.40 -8.96
CA ARG A 57 10.43 6.70 -10.21
C ARG A 57 10.10 5.21 -10.07
N VAL A 58 10.52 4.60 -8.97
CA VAL A 58 10.21 3.19 -8.73
C VAL A 58 8.70 2.98 -8.69
N LEU A 59 8.00 3.83 -7.94
CA LEU A 59 6.55 3.71 -7.82
C LEU A 59 5.85 3.90 -9.16
N ARG A 60 6.38 4.79 -9.99
CA ARG A 60 5.82 5.01 -11.31
C ARG A 60 6.06 3.82 -12.23
N ASP A 61 7.26 3.27 -12.16
CA ASP A 61 7.61 2.15 -13.04
C ASP A 61 6.73 0.94 -12.80
N VAL A 62 6.30 0.72 -11.57
CA VAL A 62 5.44 -0.41 -11.26
C VAL A 62 3.95 -0.06 -11.33
N GLY A 63 3.63 1.19 -11.67
CA GLY A 63 2.25 1.59 -11.85
C GLY A 63 1.49 1.97 -10.60
N LEU A 64 2.19 2.18 -9.48
CA LEU A 64 1.53 2.57 -8.24
C LEU A 64 1.22 4.05 -8.17
N VAL A 65 1.94 4.88 -8.92
CA VAL A 65 1.62 6.29 -9.05
C VAL A 65 1.66 6.67 -10.51
N HIS A 66 0.87 7.68 -10.83
CA HIS A 66 0.88 8.31 -12.14
C HIS A 66 1.40 9.72 -12.00
N CYS A 67 2.09 10.18 -13.02
CA CYS A 67 2.63 11.53 -13.06
C CYS A 67 1.92 12.28 -14.18
N ASP A 68 1.23 13.33 -13.81
CA ASP A 68 0.52 14.17 -14.77
C ASP A 68 1.15 15.56 -14.78
N ARG A 69 1.03 16.23 -15.91
CA ARG A 69 1.47 17.61 -16.00
C ARG A 69 0.26 18.51 -15.85
N VAL A 70 0.34 19.43 -14.91
CA VAL A 70 -0.69 20.42 -14.70
C VAL A 70 -0.03 21.78 -14.83
N GLY A 71 -0.25 22.43 -15.98
CA GLY A 71 0.50 23.64 -16.31
C GLY A 71 1.97 23.33 -16.46
N ARG A 72 2.78 23.96 -15.64
CA ARG A 72 4.23 23.73 -15.64
C ARG A 72 4.66 22.77 -14.55
N ARG A 73 3.70 22.28 -13.76
CA ARG A 73 4.01 21.38 -12.65
C ARG A 73 3.80 19.95 -13.06
N ARG A 74 4.61 19.10 -12.47
CA ARG A 74 4.34 17.67 -12.46
C ARG A 74 3.68 17.33 -11.14
N VAL A 75 2.56 16.64 -11.21
CA VAL A 75 1.87 16.18 -10.00
C VAL A 75 1.76 14.67 -10.04
N TYR A 76 1.81 14.08 -8.87
CA TYR A 76 1.77 12.65 -8.71
C TYR A 76 0.50 12.25 -7.97
N ARG A 77 -0.14 11.21 -8.45
CA ARG A 77 -1.33 10.67 -7.80
C ARG A 77 -1.21 9.17 -7.69
N VAL A 78 -1.81 8.61 -6.65
CA VAL A 78 -1.76 7.18 -6.42
C VAL A 78 -2.76 6.48 -7.33
N HIS A 79 -2.30 5.39 -7.95
CA HIS A 79 -3.18 4.52 -8.71
C HIS A 79 -3.61 3.39 -7.78
N GLY A 80 -4.71 3.61 -7.07
CA GLY A 80 -5.11 2.71 -5.99
C GLY A 80 -5.38 1.28 -6.45
N ALA A 81 -5.89 1.11 -7.65
CA ALA A 81 -6.19 -0.23 -8.14
C ALA A 81 -4.96 -1.11 -8.22
N ALA A 82 -3.78 -0.50 -8.39
CA ALA A 82 -2.54 -1.28 -8.46
C ALA A 82 -2.17 -1.90 -7.11
N LEU A 83 -2.78 -1.44 -6.03
CA LEU A 83 -2.56 -2.02 -4.70
C LEU A 83 -3.42 -3.24 -4.44
N ARG A 84 -4.38 -3.52 -5.31
CA ARG A 84 -5.32 -4.61 -5.07
C ARG A 84 -4.65 -5.97 -4.86
N PRO A 85 -3.62 -6.34 -5.62
CA PRO A 85 -2.99 -7.65 -5.39
C PRO A 85 -2.42 -7.78 -3.98
N ILE A 86 -1.91 -6.68 -3.42
CA ILE A 86 -1.37 -6.70 -2.07
C ILE A 86 -2.50 -6.93 -1.08
N HIS A 87 -3.59 -6.22 -1.25
CA HIS A 87 -4.76 -6.38 -0.40
C HIS A 87 -5.29 -7.82 -0.47
N GLU A 88 -5.39 -8.36 -1.67
CA GLU A 88 -5.93 -9.71 -1.86
C GLU A 88 -5.03 -10.75 -1.20
N TRP A 89 -3.72 -10.55 -1.33
CA TRP A 89 -2.79 -11.47 -0.69
C TRP A 89 -2.93 -11.39 0.84
N ALA A 90 -2.95 -10.18 1.38
CA ALA A 90 -3.04 -10.00 2.83
C ALA A 90 -4.36 -10.53 3.35
N ALA A 91 -5.43 -10.43 2.56
CA ALA A 91 -6.74 -10.88 3.00
C ALA A 91 -6.78 -12.38 3.26
N ARG A 92 -5.88 -13.14 2.64
CA ARG A 92 -5.80 -14.58 2.89
C ARG A 92 -5.44 -14.91 4.34
N PHE A 93 -4.85 -13.94 5.02
CA PHE A 93 -4.44 -14.11 6.41
C PHE A 93 -5.35 -13.37 7.37
N GLU A 94 -6.50 -12.93 6.88
CA GLU A 94 -7.36 -12.04 7.65
C GLU A 94 -7.76 -12.63 8.99
N ARG A 95 -8.01 -13.92 9.04
CA ARG A 95 -8.40 -14.56 10.29
C ARG A 95 -7.30 -14.57 11.34
N LEU A 96 -6.05 -14.39 10.87
CA LEU A 96 -4.91 -14.43 11.78
C LEU A 96 -4.64 -13.08 12.43
N TRP A 97 -5.10 -11.97 11.81
CA TRP A 97 -4.77 -10.65 12.31
C TRP A 97 -5.95 -9.72 12.48
N ASN A 98 -7.15 -10.17 12.16
CA ASN A 98 -8.33 -9.30 12.21
C ASN A 98 -8.97 -9.38 13.59
N ASP A 99 -8.89 -8.31 14.35
CA ASP A 99 -9.44 -8.22 15.70
C ASP A 99 -10.94 -8.46 15.71
N ARG A 100 -11.60 -8.13 14.61
CA ARG A 100 -13.04 -8.31 14.52
C ARG A 100 -13.42 -9.78 14.58
N TYR A 101 -12.65 -10.62 13.91
CA TYR A 101 -12.89 -12.05 13.97
C TYR A 101 -12.59 -12.60 15.36
N ASP A 102 -11.52 -12.11 15.95
CA ASP A 102 -11.15 -12.56 17.30
C ASP A 102 -12.22 -12.22 18.29
N ARG A 103 -12.76 -11.01 18.21
CA ARG A 103 -13.81 -10.61 19.13
C ARG A 103 -15.10 -11.40 18.91
N LEU A 104 -15.39 -11.70 17.66
CA LEU A 104 -16.57 -12.50 17.36
C LEU A 104 -16.42 -13.92 17.94
N ASP A 105 -15.24 -14.51 17.75
CA ASP A 105 -14.98 -15.83 18.30
C ASP A 105 -15.13 -15.82 19.82
N ASP A 106 -14.59 -14.81 20.47
CA ASP A 106 -14.71 -14.69 21.92
C ASP A 106 -16.17 -14.57 22.34
N LEU A 107 -16.95 -13.80 21.63
CA LEU A 107 -18.37 -13.65 21.94
C LEU A 107 -19.11 -14.97 21.80
N LEU A 108 -18.80 -15.71 20.77
CA LEU A 108 -19.45 -16.97 20.54
C LEU A 108 -19.15 -17.95 21.68
N VAL A 109 -17.92 -17.95 22.14
CA VAL A 109 -17.55 -18.81 23.27
C VAL A 109 -18.32 -18.40 24.53
N GLU A 110 -18.40 -17.12 24.79
CA GLU A 110 -19.10 -16.60 25.94
C GLU A 110 -20.59 -16.90 25.87
N MET A 111 -21.14 -16.73 24.67
CA MET A 111 -22.58 -16.88 24.51
C MET A 111 -23.05 -18.30 24.66
N GLN A 112 -22.23 -19.26 24.32
CA GLN A 112 -22.65 -20.66 24.42
C GLN A 112 -22.98 -21.08 25.84
N PRO A 113 -22.04 -21.00 26.78
CA PRO A 113 -22.37 -21.34 28.15
C PRO A 113 -23.30 -20.32 28.79
N THR A 114 -23.15 -19.07 28.39
CA THR A 114 -24.00 -18.04 28.94
C THR A 114 -25.45 -18.26 28.60
N SER A 115 -25.71 -18.68 27.38
CA SER A 115 -27.07 -19.02 27.00
C SER A 115 -27.66 -20.06 27.94
N LYS A 116 -26.89 -21.07 28.19
CA LYS A 116 -27.34 -22.13 29.07
C LYS A 116 -27.51 -21.65 30.50
N GLU A 117 -26.58 -20.84 30.93
CA GLU A 117 -26.61 -20.33 32.28
C GLU A 117 -27.76 -19.39 32.50
N ARG A 118 -28.09 -18.62 31.48
CA ARG A 118 -29.20 -17.71 31.59
C ARG A 118 -30.55 -18.41 31.54
N ALA A 119 -30.54 -19.54 30.93
CA ALA A 119 -31.75 -20.33 30.90
C ALA A 119 -31.96 -20.98 32.26
#